data_6b23ab42b09a8d488f533ae3333f0741
#
_entry.id   6b23ab42b09a8d488f533ae3333f0741
#
_cell.length_a   1.000
_cell.length_b   1.000
_cell.length_c   1.000
_cell.angle_alpha   90.00
_cell.angle_beta   90.00
_cell.angle_gamma   90.00
#
_symmetry.space_group_name_H-M   'P 1'
#
loop_
_entity.id
_entity.type
_entity.pdbx_description
1 polymer ?
#
loop_
_entity_poly.entity_id
_entity_poly.type
_entity_poly.pdbx_seq_one_letter_code
_entity_poly.pdbx_strand_id
1 'polypeptide(L)' 'MTNPPKSGPVTIRTCRDLQEAQIIRSMLEADGIDAFIPDENVASLGPPTMLDTSGVRVQVASDDAELARELLERG' A
#
# COMPACT_ATOMS: atom_id res chain seq x y z
N MET A 1 26.74 -5.88 -5.16
CA MET A 1 26.25 -5.57 -4.11
C MET A 1 24.92 -5.13 -4.12
N THR A 2 24.17 -5.59 -3.34
CA THR A 2 22.90 -5.24 -3.35
C THR A 2 22.64 -4.14 -2.49
N ASN A 3 22.11 -3.18 -2.96
CA ASN A 3 21.74 -2.09 -2.17
C ASN A 3 20.41 -2.33 -1.66
N PRO A 4 20.16 -1.99 -0.48
CA PRO A 4 18.81 -1.99 -0.01
C PRO A 4 18.02 -1.01 -0.82
N PRO A 5 16.77 -1.15 -0.92
CA PRO A 5 15.94 -0.21 -1.63
C PRO A 5 16.22 1.13 -1.07
N LYS A 6 16.50 2.06 -1.89
CA LYS A 6 16.82 3.33 -1.48
C LYS A 6 15.84 3.87 -0.62
N SER A 7 14.66 3.67 -0.87
CA SER A 7 13.67 4.36 -0.13
C SER A 7 12.74 3.43 0.51
N GLY A 8 12.93 2.19 0.46
CA GLY A 8 12.00 1.29 1.02
C GLY A 8 10.64 1.39 0.37
N PRO A 9 9.57 1.09 1.08
CA PRO A 9 8.24 1.08 0.46
C PRO A 9 7.78 2.47 0.06
N VAL A 10 7.09 2.52 -1.02
CA VAL A 10 6.57 3.78 -1.55
C VAL A 10 5.06 3.71 -1.55
N THR A 11 4.42 4.76 -1.07
CA THR A 11 2.97 4.82 -1.08
C THR A 11 2.48 5.11 -2.49
N ILE A 12 1.65 4.23 -3.01
CA ILE A 12 1.13 4.44 -4.36
C ILE A 12 -0.34 4.81 -4.33
N ARG A 13 -1.01 4.58 -3.22
CA ARG A 13 -2.41 4.94 -3.14
C ARG A 13 -2.80 5.11 -1.68
N THR A 14 -3.62 6.09 -1.40
CA THR A 14 -4.18 6.28 -0.08
C THR A 14 -5.67 6.03 -0.18
N CYS A 15 -6.17 5.10 0.60
CA CYS A 15 -7.55 4.70 0.53
C CYS A 15 -8.33 5.22 1.70
N ARG A 16 -9.65 5.23 1.59
CA ARG A 16 -10.48 5.74 2.62
C ARG A 16 -10.54 4.80 3.79
N ASP A 17 -10.52 3.51 3.54
CA ASP A 17 -10.63 2.56 4.62
C ASP A 17 -9.81 1.33 4.29
N LEU A 18 -9.71 0.44 5.26
CA LEU A 18 -8.89 -0.74 5.13
C LEU A 18 -9.42 -1.67 4.06
N GLN A 19 -10.71 -1.76 3.93
CA GLN A 19 -11.29 -2.65 2.94
C GLN A 19 -10.87 -2.27 1.54
N GLU A 20 -10.91 -1.00 1.24
CA GLU A 20 -10.50 -0.53 -0.06
C GLU A 20 -9.02 -0.82 -0.28
N ALA A 21 -8.21 -0.60 0.74
CA ALA A 21 -6.78 -0.86 0.63
C ALA A 21 -6.51 -2.33 0.38
N GLN A 22 -7.27 -3.21 1.02
CA GLN A 22 -7.07 -4.63 0.84
C GLN A 22 -7.44 -5.08 -0.57
N ILE A 23 -8.46 -4.48 -1.14
CA ILE A 23 -8.83 -4.79 -2.50
C ILE A 23 -7.71 -4.39 -3.45
N ILE A 24 -7.15 -3.21 -3.25
CA ILE A 24 -6.07 -2.76 -4.09
C ILE A 24 -4.85 -3.66 -3.93
N ARG A 25 -4.55 -4.04 -2.69
CA ARG A 25 -3.43 -4.93 -2.46
C ARG A 25 -3.63 -6.25 -3.20
N SER A 26 -4.83 -6.78 -3.15
CA SER A 26 -5.11 -8.03 -3.84
C SER A 26 -4.93 -7.91 -5.33
N MET A 27 -5.35 -6.79 -5.89
CA MET A 27 -5.17 -6.57 -7.32
C MET A 27 -3.70 -6.55 -7.68
N LEU A 28 -2.90 -5.91 -6.87
CA LEU A 28 -1.48 -5.84 -7.17
C LEU A 28 -0.82 -7.19 -7.01
N GLU A 29 -1.22 -7.92 -6.00
CA GLU A 29 -0.65 -9.24 -5.78
C GLU A 29 -0.99 -10.20 -6.91
N ALA A 30 -2.16 -10.05 -7.47
CA ALA A 30 -2.55 -10.87 -8.60
C ALA A 30 -1.64 -10.65 -9.79
N ASP A 31 -1.02 -9.50 -9.87
CA ASP A 31 -0.09 -9.20 -10.93
C ASP A 31 1.36 -9.41 -10.52
N GLY A 32 1.58 -10.03 -9.38
CA GLY A 32 2.93 -10.34 -8.96
C GLY A 32 3.63 -9.24 -8.22
N ILE A 33 2.93 -8.23 -7.78
CA ILE A 33 3.53 -7.12 -7.05
C ILE A 33 3.22 -7.27 -5.58
N ASP A 34 4.25 -7.27 -4.75
CA ASP A 34 4.06 -7.33 -3.32
C ASP A 34 3.61 -5.97 -2.83
N ALA A 35 2.49 -5.92 -2.19
CA ALA A 35 1.96 -4.68 -1.66
C ALA A 35 1.81 -4.79 -0.16
N PHE A 36 1.95 -3.68 0.52
CA PHE A 36 1.88 -3.63 1.96
C PHE A 36 0.91 -2.60 2.43
N ILE A 37 0.28 -2.85 3.55
CA ILE A 37 -0.60 -1.87 4.17
C ILE A 37 -0.05 -1.65 5.56
N PRO A 38 0.84 -0.72 5.73
CA PRO A 38 1.47 -0.53 7.04
C PRO A 38 0.49 -0.14 8.12
N ASP A 39 -0.62 0.49 7.72
CA ASP A 39 -1.59 0.94 8.69
C ASP A 39 -2.52 -0.17 9.16
N GLU A 40 -2.41 -1.33 8.57
CA GLU A 40 -3.29 -2.42 8.89
C GLU A 40 -3.15 -2.83 10.36
N ASN A 41 -1.95 -2.91 10.83
CA ASN A 41 -1.72 -3.28 12.20
C ASN A 41 -2.22 -2.24 13.16
N VAL A 42 -2.08 -1.01 12.82
CA VAL A 42 -2.53 0.08 13.66
C VAL A 42 -4.04 0.03 13.77
N ALA A 43 -4.69 -0.21 12.67
CA ALA A 43 -6.14 -0.28 12.66
C ALA A 43 -6.63 -1.43 13.52
N SER A 44 -5.90 -2.50 13.59
CA SER A 44 -6.31 -3.61 14.39
C SER A 44 -6.06 -3.41 15.85
N LEU A 45 -5.10 -2.61 16.18
CA LEU A 45 -4.71 -2.45 17.56
C LEU A 45 -5.39 -1.35 18.30
N GLY A 46 -5.89 -0.39 17.64
CA GLY A 46 -6.42 0.76 18.31
C GLY A 46 -7.74 1.20 17.83
N PRO A 47 -8.34 2.09 18.56
CA PRO A 47 -9.62 2.62 18.15
C PRO A 47 -9.47 3.45 16.91
N PRO A 48 -10.40 3.37 16.03
CA PRO A 48 -10.32 4.11 14.79
C PRO A 48 -10.21 5.59 14.96
N THR A 49 -10.64 6.09 16.06
CA THR A 49 -10.59 7.52 16.26
C THR A 49 -9.19 8.02 16.36
N MET A 50 -8.27 7.16 16.66
CA MET A 50 -6.91 7.58 16.75
C MET A 50 -6.23 7.64 15.42
N LEU A 51 -6.80 7.08 14.41
CA LEU A 51 -6.21 7.15 13.13
C LEU A 51 -6.43 8.49 12.60
N ASP A 52 -5.47 9.03 12.06
CA ASP A 52 -5.66 10.32 11.52
C ASP A 52 -6.47 10.20 10.32
N THR A 53 -6.74 11.27 9.73
CA THR A 53 -7.61 11.32 8.61
C THR A 53 -6.91 11.11 7.32
N SER A 54 -5.67 10.76 7.37
CA SER A 54 -4.93 10.64 6.13
C SER A 54 -5.28 9.37 5.39
N GLY A 55 -5.96 8.45 6.02
CA GLY A 55 -6.40 7.27 5.31
C GLY A 55 -5.45 6.12 5.45
N VAL A 56 -5.73 5.07 4.70
CA VAL A 56 -4.97 3.85 4.76
C VAL A 56 -4.08 3.78 3.52
N ARG A 57 -2.82 3.64 3.72
CA ARG A 57 -1.88 3.70 2.61
C ARG A 57 -1.56 2.32 2.08
N VAL A 58 -1.44 2.21 0.77
CA VAL A 58 -0.98 0.99 0.14
C VAL A 58 0.40 1.26 -0.41
N GLN A 59 1.36 0.47 -0.02
CA GLN A 59 2.74 0.68 -0.39
C GLN A 59 3.31 -0.51 -1.12
N VAL A 60 4.25 -0.27 -2.00
CA VAL A 60 4.96 -1.32 -2.70
C VAL A 60 6.43 -0.99 -2.67
N ALA A 61 7.27 -1.94 -3.02
CA ALA A 61 8.70 -1.67 -3.11
C ALA A 61 8.93 -0.60 -4.17
N SER A 62 9.95 0.21 -3.96
CA SER A 62 10.19 1.29 -4.90
C SER A 62 10.41 0.79 -6.31
N ASP A 63 10.94 -0.39 -6.46
CA ASP A 63 11.16 -0.96 -7.79
C ASP A 63 9.86 -1.25 -8.50
N ASP A 64 8.80 -1.46 -7.77
CA ASP A 64 7.52 -1.81 -8.35
C ASP A 64 6.57 -0.63 -8.42
N ALA A 65 6.99 0.51 -7.93
CA ALA A 65 6.08 1.64 -7.81
C ALA A 65 5.49 2.09 -9.13
N GLU A 66 6.31 2.15 -10.14
CA GLU A 66 5.82 2.60 -11.43
C GLU A 66 4.84 1.63 -12.01
N LEU A 67 5.15 0.33 -11.96
CA LEU A 67 4.26 -0.66 -12.49
C LEU A 67 2.97 -0.69 -11.70
N ALA A 68 3.05 -0.56 -10.39
CA ALA A 68 1.86 -0.57 -9.57
C ALA A 68 0.95 0.59 -9.92
N ARG A 69 1.52 1.76 -10.12
CA ARG A 69 0.71 2.91 -10.49
C ARG A 69 0.04 2.72 -11.81
N GLU A 70 0.74 2.14 -12.76
CA GLU A 70 0.16 1.88 -14.06
C GLU A 70 -1.00 0.93 -13.94
N LEU A 71 -0.87 -0.12 -13.15
CA LEU A 71 -1.94 -1.07 -13.00
C LEU A 71 -3.16 -0.44 -12.36
N LEU A 72 -2.95 0.42 -11.40
CA LEU A 72 -4.07 1.06 -10.76
C LEU A 72 -4.76 2.07 -11.66
N GLU A 73 -4.00 2.68 -12.53
CA GLU A 73 -4.60 3.63 -13.46
C GLU A 73 -5.42 2.92 -14.51
N ARG A 74 -5.03 1.74 -14.88
CA ARG A 74 -5.77 1.04 -15.86
C ARG A 74 -7.01 0.48 -15.32
N GLY A 75 -6.94 0.08 -14.09
CA GLY A 75 -8.07 -0.55 -13.48
C GLY A 75 -9.02 0.44 -12.96
#